data_6571af70eb89ab9465ca064474b61b37
#
_entry.id   6571af70eb89ab9465ca064474b61b37
#
_cell.length_a   1.000
_cell.length_b   1.000
_cell.length_c   1.000
_cell.angle_alpha   90.00
_cell.angle_beta   90.00
_cell.angle_gamma   90.00
#
_symmetry.space_group_name_H-M   'P 1'
#
loop_
_entity.id
_entity.type
_entity.pdbx_description
1 polymer ?
#
loop_
_entity_poly.entity_id
_entity_poly.type
_entity_poly.pdbx_seq_one_letter_code
_entity_poly.pdbx_strand_id
1 'polypeptide(L)'
;LAAEQAPEEERIQLQRQRLEVSSRLDDLRRRWQEERTQLEELGQLLQQDEDLRHAIAEAEREGDLEEAARLQYDQLHTVQQRREALEASQAEAQSAGTALLREQVEAGDIADLVARWTGIPVQRLLAGERRKLLALESHLSERVIGQVEAVAAVAAAIRRARAGMKDPRRPVGSFLFLGPTGVGKTELAKALATSLFDEEEALVRLDMSEFMERNASARLIGAPPGYVGYEEGGQLTEAVRRRPYAVLLLDEVEKAHPDVFNLLLQVLDDGRLTDSQGRTVDFRHTVVVMTSNLASPVILEHARSGSSDDAQLQQQVDAALSSQFR
;
A
#
# COMPACT_ATOMS: atom_id res chain seq x y z
N LEU A 1 16.11 -29.33 -3.00
CA LEU A 1 15.26 -30.47 -2.58
C LEU A 1 13.85 -30.44 -3.19
N ALA A 2 13.19 -29.27 -3.37
CA ALA A 2 11.87 -29.18 -4.01
C ALA A 2 11.89 -29.32 -5.55
N ALA A 3 13.01 -29.09 -6.20
CA ALA A 3 13.14 -29.14 -7.66
C ALA A 3 13.33 -30.56 -8.23
N GLU A 4 13.58 -31.55 -7.40
CA GLU A 4 13.81 -32.95 -7.83
C GLU A 4 12.52 -33.80 -7.92
N GLN A 5 11.39 -33.29 -7.43
CA GLN A 5 10.10 -34.00 -7.40
C GLN A 5 9.06 -33.45 -8.38
N ALA A 6 9.39 -32.42 -9.17
CA ALA A 6 8.47 -31.85 -10.15
C ALA A 6 8.40 -32.70 -11.42
N PRO A 7 7.23 -32.79 -12.11
CA PRO A 7 7.10 -33.44 -13.41
C PRO A 7 8.09 -32.87 -14.43
N GLU A 8 8.53 -33.70 -15.36
CA GLU A 8 9.60 -33.32 -16.31
C GLU A 8 9.25 -32.09 -17.17
N GLU A 9 7.99 -31.92 -17.49
CA GLU A 9 7.48 -30.73 -18.20
C GLU A 9 7.60 -29.45 -17.37
N GLU A 10 7.30 -29.48 -16.08
CA GLU A 10 7.49 -28.36 -15.16
C GLU A 10 8.97 -27.98 -14.99
N ARG A 11 9.86 -28.95 -14.95
CA ARG A 11 11.31 -28.72 -14.89
C ARG A 11 11.83 -28.01 -16.15
N ILE A 12 11.36 -28.43 -17.32
CA ILE A 12 11.73 -27.79 -18.61
C ILE A 12 11.21 -26.35 -18.64
N GLN A 13 10.00 -26.12 -18.18
CA GLN A 13 9.40 -24.79 -18.13
C GLN A 13 10.14 -23.85 -17.17
N LEU A 14 10.48 -24.34 -15.97
CA LEU A 14 11.27 -23.60 -14.99
C LEU A 14 12.70 -23.32 -15.49
N GLN A 15 13.31 -24.25 -16.21
CA GLN A 15 14.63 -24.02 -16.83
C GLN A 15 14.57 -22.94 -17.91
N ARG A 16 13.53 -22.92 -18.74
CA ARG A 16 13.33 -21.86 -19.75
C ARG A 16 13.15 -20.50 -19.10
N GLN A 17 12.29 -20.42 -18.09
CA GLN A 17 12.07 -19.18 -17.33
C GLN A 17 13.38 -18.70 -16.65
N ARG A 18 14.13 -19.60 -16.07
CA ARG A 18 15.44 -19.29 -15.47
C ARG A 18 16.41 -18.73 -16.49
N LEU A 19 16.51 -19.34 -17.69
CA LEU A 19 17.38 -18.85 -18.76
C LEU A 19 16.95 -17.47 -19.25
N GLU A 20 15.65 -17.25 -19.44
CA GLU A 20 15.11 -15.95 -19.84
C GLU A 20 15.40 -14.85 -18.79
N VAL A 21 15.14 -15.15 -17.52
CA VAL A 21 15.44 -14.22 -16.41
C VAL A 21 16.95 -13.96 -16.30
N SER A 22 17.79 -14.99 -16.46
CA SER A 22 19.23 -14.82 -16.44
C SER A 22 19.73 -13.94 -17.58
N SER A 23 19.25 -14.18 -18.81
CA SER A 23 19.59 -13.35 -19.98
C SER A 23 19.17 -11.89 -19.78
N ARG A 24 17.97 -11.67 -19.25
CA ARG A 24 17.46 -10.32 -18.94
C ARG A 24 18.29 -9.64 -17.84
N LEU A 25 18.71 -10.40 -16.83
CA LEU A 25 19.58 -9.89 -15.77
C LEU A 25 20.94 -9.45 -16.31
N ASP A 26 21.55 -10.26 -17.20
CA ASP A 26 22.86 -9.96 -17.79
C ASP A 26 22.77 -8.73 -18.71
N ASP A 27 21.67 -8.56 -19.44
CA ASP A 27 21.44 -7.37 -20.27
C ASP A 27 21.26 -6.11 -19.41
N LEU A 28 20.49 -6.19 -18.32
CA LEU A 28 20.33 -5.09 -17.38
C LEU A 28 21.66 -4.73 -16.69
N ARG A 29 22.46 -5.71 -16.32
CA ARG A 29 23.79 -5.47 -15.72
C ARG A 29 24.74 -4.77 -16.68
N ARG A 30 24.74 -5.19 -17.95
CA ARG A 30 25.56 -4.54 -18.99
C ARG A 30 25.14 -3.08 -19.16
N ARG A 31 23.86 -2.81 -19.33
CA ARG A 31 23.33 -1.44 -19.47
C ARG A 31 23.65 -0.59 -18.25
N TRP A 32 23.45 -1.12 -17.05
CA TRP A 32 23.80 -0.43 -15.82
C TRP A 32 25.29 -0.08 -15.74
N GLN A 33 26.15 -1.00 -16.17
CA GLN A 33 27.59 -0.76 -16.17
C GLN A 33 27.99 0.32 -17.21
N GLU A 34 27.36 0.30 -18.37
CA GLU A 34 27.55 1.33 -19.42
C GLU A 34 27.12 2.72 -18.93
N GLU A 35 25.93 2.84 -18.37
CA GLU A 35 25.43 4.10 -17.81
C GLU A 35 26.31 4.60 -16.65
N ARG A 36 26.73 3.71 -15.77
CA ARG A 36 27.63 4.05 -14.65
C ARG A 36 28.96 4.60 -15.18
N THR A 37 29.54 3.97 -16.18
CA THR A 37 30.82 4.43 -16.77
C THR A 37 30.66 5.81 -17.41
N GLN A 38 29.53 6.06 -18.08
CA GLN A 38 29.22 7.40 -18.65
C GLN A 38 29.09 8.48 -17.56
N LEU A 39 28.45 8.16 -16.43
CA LEU A 39 28.34 9.10 -15.30
C LEU A 39 29.71 9.39 -14.66
N GLU A 40 30.54 8.35 -14.49
CA GLU A 40 31.92 8.52 -14.00
C GLU A 40 32.76 9.38 -14.95
N GLU A 41 32.62 9.18 -16.28
CA GLU A 41 33.27 10.01 -17.30
C GLU A 41 32.79 11.45 -17.24
N LEU A 42 31.49 11.68 -17.09
CA LEU A 42 30.91 13.03 -16.96
C LEU A 42 31.47 13.75 -15.72
N GLY A 43 31.54 13.07 -14.57
CA GLY A 43 32.14 13.60 -13.35
C GLY A 43 33.62 14.01 -13.54
N GLN A 44 34.39 13.21 -14.27
CA GLN A 44 35.80 13.51 -14.59
C GLN A 44 35.90 14.73 -15.53
N LEU A 45 35.03 14.82 -16.55
CA LEU A 45 35.03 15.96 -17.48
C LEU A 45 34.63 17.26 -16.77
N LEU A 46 33.70 17.24 -15.82
CA LEU A 46 33.36 18.39 -14.99
C LEU A 46 34.55 18.87 -14.15
N GLN A 47 35.27 17.94 -13.52
CA GLN A 47 36.48 18.30 -12.78
C GLN A 47 37.57 18.86 -13.70
N GLN A 48 37.78 18.27 -14.87
CA GLN A 48 38.73 18.79 -15.86
C GLN A 48 38.35 20.17 -16.39
N ASP A 49 37.07 20.45 -16.60
CA ASP A 49 36.58 21.80 -17.01
C ASP A 49 36.94 22.83 -15.94
N GLU A 50 36.75 22.51 -14.66
CA GLU A 50 37.08 23.37 -13.53
C GLU A 50 38.58 23.62 -13.39
N ASP A 51 39.37 22.53 -13.45
CA ASP A 51 40.85 22.62 -13.38
C ASP A 51 41.43 23.42 -14.54
N LEU A 52 40.93 23.25 -15.77
CA LEU A 52 41.35 24.04 -16.95
C LEU A 52 40.98 25.49 -16.82
N ARG A 53 39.80 25.85 -16.31
CA ARG A 53 39.44 27.26 -16.06
C ARG A 53 40.34 27.91 -15.02
N HIS A 54 40.72 27.17 -13.98
CA HIS A 54 41.69 27.66 -13.00
C HIS A 54 43.06 27.90 -13.62
N ALA A 55 43.56 26.95 -14.45
CA ALA A 55 44.83 27.07 -15.12
C ALA A 55 44.85 28.25 -16.15
N ILE A 56 43.74 28.45 -16.86
CA ILE A 56 43.60 29.62 -17.78
C ILE A 56 43.67 30.93 -16.98
N ALA A 57 42.94 31.03 -15.88
CA ALA A 57 42.94 32.23 -15.05
C ALA A 57 44.33 32.53 -14.41
N GLU A 58 45.10 31.50 -14.12
CA GLU A 58 46.47 31.62 -13.60
C GLU A 58 47.43 32.07 -14.70
N ALA A 59 47.40 31.45 -15.91
CA ALA A 59 48.18 31.85 -17.06
C ALA A 59 47.90 33.32 -17.47
N GLU A 60 46.62 33.75 -17.44
CA GLU A 60 46.25 35.16 -17.69
C GLU A 60 46.82 36.13 -16.64
N ARG A 61 46.88 35.74 -15.35
CA ARG A 61 47.49 36.57 -14.29
C ARG A 61 49.00 36.70 -14.42
N GLU A 62 49.64 35.63 -14.89
CA GLU A 62 51.09 35.61 -15.14
C GLU A 62 51.45 36.33 -16.45
N GLY A 63 50.47 36.65 -17.28
CA GLY A 63 50.67 37.34 -18.56
C GLY A 63 51.06 36.42 -19.72
N ASP A 64 50.98 35.09 -19.50
CA ASP A 64 51.21 34.10 -20.56
C ASP A 64 49.93 33.88 -21.38
N LEU A 65 49.68 34.82 -22.29
CA LEU A 65 48.50 34.80 -23.14
C LEU A 65 48.52 33.66 -24.18
N GLU A 66 49.70 33.15 -24.55
CA GLU A 66 49.85 32.07 -25.50
C GLU A 66 49.39 30.74 -24.87
N GLU A 67 49.82 30.46 -23.65
CA GLU A 67 49.39 29.25 -22.91
C GLU A 67 47.90 29.37 -22.55
N ALA A 68 47.41 30.52 -22.10
CA ALA A 68 45.99 30.72 -21.81
C ALA A 68 45.12 30.44 -23.06
N ALA A 69 45.53 30.94 -24.24
CA ALA A 69 44.81 30.70 -25.49
C ALA A 69 44.83 29.18 -25.87
N ARG A 70 45.95 28.50 -25.71
CA ARG A 70 46.07 27.09 -25.97
C ARG A 70 45.16 26.26 -25.07
N LEU A 71 45.17 26.51 -23.78
CA LEU A 71 44.30 25.84 -22.82
C LEU A 71 42.81 26.08 -23.12
N GLN A 72 42.46 27.30 -23.49
CA GLN A 72 41.08 27.70 -23.77
C GLN A 72 40.54 27.07 -25.07
N TYR A 73 41.29 27.17 -26.18
CA TYR A 73 40.79 26.80 -27.49
C TYR A 73 41.00 25.32 -27.82
N ASP A 74 42.05 24.67 -27.31
CA ASP A 74 42.32 23.29 -27.61
C ASP A 74 41.74 22.34 -26.53
N GLN A 75 42.09 22.59 -25.27
CA GLN A 75 41.76 21.63 -24.22
C GLN A 75 40.34 21.84 -23.66
N LEU A 76 40.03 23.06 -23.23
CA LEU A 76 38.72 23.35 -22.64
C LEU A 76 37.58 23.11 -23.64
N HIS A 77 37.78 23.55 -24.89
CA HIS A 77 36.79 23.32 -25.95
C HIS A 77 36.53 21.84 -26.21
N THR A 78 37.55 21.01 -26.22
CA THR A 78 37.43 19.54 -26.41
C THR A 78 36.69 18.91 -25.26
N VAL A 79 37.01 19.28 -24.02
CA VAL A 79 36.32 18.79 -22.81
C VAL A 79 34.85 19.17 -22.82
N GLN A 80 34.55 20.42 -23.18
CA GLN A 80 33.17 20.92 -23.26
C GLN A 80 32.35 20.21 -24.34
N GLN A 81 32.91 20.01 -25.54
CA GLN A 81 32.23 19.25 -26.60
C GLN A 81 31.90 17.80 -26.14
N ARG A 82 32.87 17.15 -25.49
CA ARG A 82 32.65 15.77 -24.99
C ARG A 82 31.59 15.72 -23.91
N ARG A 83 31.60 16.70 -22.98
CA ARG A 83 30.60 16.82 -21.93
C ARG A 83 29.20 17.02 -22.52
N GLU A 84 29.04 18.00 -23.46
CA GLU A 84 27.76 18.27 -24.10
C GLU A 84 27.20 17.04 -24.84
N ALA A 85 28.05 16.27 -25.49
CA ALA A 85 27.64 15.06 -26.18
C ALA A 85 27.14 13.97 -25.20
N LEU A 86 27.77 13.82 -24.03
CA LEU A 86 27.33 12.88 -23.00
C LEU A 86 26.04 13.36 -22.32
N GLU A 87 25.93 14.64 -21.99
CA GLU A 87 24.74 15.23 -21.41
C GLU A 87 23.51 15.08 -22.35
N ALA A 88 23.71 15.31 -23.66
CA ALA A 88 22.66 15.11 -24.66
C ALA A 88 22.20 13.64 -24.74
N SER A 89 23.17 12.71 -24.76
CA SER A 89 22.87 11.27 -24.77
C SER A 89 22.08 10.82 -23.52
N GLN A 90 22.44 11.35 -22.34
CA GLN A 90 21.72 11.07 -21.09
C GLN A 90 20.31 11.66 -21.10
N ALA A 91 20.16 12.91 -21.57
CA ALA A 91 18.85 13.56 -21.66
C ALA A 91 17.90 12.80 -22.61
N GLU A 92 18.42 12.26 -23.73
CA GLU A 92 17.65 11.38 -24.61
C GLU A 92 17.22 10.08 -23.90
N ALA A 93 18.13 9.40 -23.21
CA ALA A 93 17.82 8.17 -22.48
C ALA A 93 16.79 8.40 -21.36
N GLN A 94 16.88 9.53 -20.64
CA GLN A 94 15.92 9.93 -19.62
C GLN A 94 14.54 10.24 -20.21
N SER A 95 14.49 11.01 -21.31
CA SER A 95 13.22 11.36 -21.97
C SER A 95 12.51 10.14 -22.57
N ALA A 96 13.28 9.16 -23.05
CA ALA A 96 12.77 7.89 -23.56
C ALA A 96 12.36 6.91 -22.44
N GLY A 97 12.61 7.24 -21.16
CA GLY A 97 12.33 6.36 -20.02
C GLY A 97 13.18 5.08 -20.00
N THR A 98 14.30 5.06 -20.73
CA THR A 98 15.20 3.90 -20.84
C THR A 98 16.38 3.92 -19.88
N ALA A 99 16.67 5.09 -19.26
CA ALA A 99 17.73 5.24 -18.28
C ALA A 99 17.47 4.43 -17.00
N LEU A 100 18.47 3.70 -16.57
CA LEU A 100 18.46 2.92 -15.31
C LEU A 100 18.95 3.77 -14.13
N LEU A 101 19.88 4.70 -14.38
CA LEU A 101 20.44 5.60 -13.38
C LEU A 101 19.88 7.02 -13.58
N ARG A 102 19.51 7.65 -12.47
CA ARG A 102 19.03 9.04 -12.45
C ARG A 102 20.00 9.89 -11.64
N GLU A 103 20.35 11.05 -12.16
CA GLU A 103 21.22 12.00 -11.46
C GLU A 103 20.48 12.83 -10.43
N GLN A 104 19.18 13.04 -10.63
CA GLN A 104 18.36 13.85 -9.75
C GLN A 104 17.40 13.01 -8.96
N VAL A 105 17.33 13.29 -7.65
CA VAL A 105 16.33 12.69 -6.77
C VAL A 105 15.05 13.50 -6.88
N GLU A 106 14.00 12.88 -7.40
CA GLU A 106 12.68 13.48 -7.49
C GLU A 106 11.85 13.23 -6.21
N ALA A 107 10.80 14.02 -6.04
CA ALA A 107 9.85 13.83 -4.94
C ALA A 107 9.23 12.42 -4.94
N GLY A 108 9.10 11.80 -6.13
CA GLY A 108 8.65 10.42 -6.31
C GLY A 108 9.59 9.38 -5.69
N ASP A 109 10.92 9.55 -5.87
CA ASP A 109 11.91 8.61 -5.34
C ASP A 109 11.94 8.61 -3.81
N ILE A 110 11.79 9.81 -3.22
CA ILE A 110 11.67 9.96 -1.76
C ILE A 110 10.36 9.32 -1.27
N ALA A 111 9.27 9.53 -2.01
CA ALA A 111 7.98 8.93 -1.68
C ALA A 111 8.05 7.39 -1.72
N ASP A 112 8.72 6.80 -2.72
CA ASP A 112 8.95 5.35 -2.82
C ASP A 112 9.79 4.80 -1.67
N LEU A 113 10.85 5.52 -1.28
CA LEU A 113 11.70 5.13 -0.17
C LEU A 113 10.92 5.15 1.15
N VAL A 114 10.16 6.23 1.40
CA VAL A 114 9.29 6.35 2.56
C VAL A 114 8.22 5.26 2.56
N ALA A 115 7.62 4.95 1.40
CA ALA A 115 6.66 3.87 1.26
C ALA A 115 7.24 2.50 1.65
N ARG A 116 8.47 2.20 1.22
CA ARG A 116 9.16 0.94 1.57
C ARG A 116 9.47 0.85 3.06
N TRP A 117 9.86 1.93 3.71
CA TRP A 117 10.22 1.93 5.12
C TRP A 117 9.02 1.89 6.06
N THR A 118 7.93 2.57 5.68
CA THR A 118 6.76 2.74 6.53
C THR A 118 5.62 1.79 6.19
N GLY A 119 5.67 1.13 5.03
CA GLY A 119 4.54 0.40 4.46
C GLY A 119 3.40 1.30 3.97
N ILE A 120 3.62 2.62 3.95
CA ILE A 120 2.62 3.62 3.51
C ILE A 120 2.79 3.85 2.01
N PRO A 121 1.79 3.59 1.15
CA PRO A 121 1.87 3.83 -0.28
C PRO A 121 1.81 5.34 -0.59
N VAL A 122 2.92 6.05 -0.36
CA VAL A 122 2.99 7.54 -0.42
C VAL A 122 2.82 8.07 -1.85
N GLN A 123 3.22 7.33 -2.87
CA GLN A 123 3.04 7.72 -4.29
C GLN A 123 1.57 7.89 -4.67
N ARG A 124 0.67 7.19 -4.00
CA ARG A 124 -0.77 7.23 -4.25
C ARG A 124 -1.43 8.50 -3.73
N LEU A 125 -0.77 9.22 -2.82
CA LEU A 125 -1.26 10.48 -2.26
C LEU A 125 -1.19 11.67 -3.24
N LEU A 126 -0.35 11.61 -4.27
CA LEU A 126 0.04 12.80 -5.01
C LEU A 126 -0.82 13.19 -6.23
N ALA A 127 -1.41 12.28 -6.99
CA ALA A 127 -2.15 12.70 -8.19
C ALA A 127 -3.35 11.82 -8.62
N GLY A 128 -3.40 10.56 -8.19
CA GLY A 128 -4.42 9.57 -8.60
C GLY A 128 -5.57 9.38 -7.63
N GLU A 129 -5.37 9.71 -6.35
CA GLU A 129 -6.30 9.37 -5.27
C GLU A 129 -7.69 10.01 -5.46
N ARG A 130 -7.73 11.28 -5.88
CA ARG A 130 -9.01 11.96 -6.12
C ARG A 130 -9.83 11.28 -7.22
N ARG A 131 -9.20 10.88 -8.32
CA ARG A 131 -9.88 10.15 -9.42
C ARG A 131 -10.33 8.77 -8.97
N LYS A 132 -9.49 8.04 -8.24
CA LYS A 132 -9.83 6.72 -7.67
C LYS A 132 -11.01 6.80 -6.72
N LEU A 133 -11.03 7.82 -5.84
CA LEU A 133 -12.15 8.04 -4.91
C LEU A 133 -13.45 8.41 -5.62
N LEU A 134 -13.38 9.17 -6.72
CA LEU A 134 -14.55 9.47 -7.55
C LEU A 134 -15.06 8.24 -8.31
N ALA A 135 -14.14 7.38 -8.77
CA ALA A 135 -14.47 6.14 -9.48
C ALA A 135 -14.72 4.94 -8.54
N LEU A 136 -14.58 5.11 -7.21
CA LEU A 136 -14.66 4.03 -6.24
C LEU A 136 -15.96 3.22 -6.36
N GLU A 137 -17.09 3.91 -6.48
CA GLU A 137 -18.41 3.29 -6.61
C GLU A 137 -18.52 2.40 -7.86
N SER A 138 -18.00 2.86 -8.99
CA SER A 138 -17.97 2.08 -10.23
C SER A 138 -17.11 0.84 -10.09
N HIS A 139 -15.90 0.96 -9.56
CA HIS A 139 -14.99 -0.16 -9.34
C HIS A 139 -15.55 -1.21 -8.36
N LEU A 140 -16.23 -0.76 -7.30
CA LEU A 140 -16.89 -1.68 -6.37
C LEU A 140 -18.06 -2.40 -7.03
N SER A 141 -18.86 -1.71 -7.87
CA SER A 141 -20.00 -2.26 -8.57
C SER A 141 -19.61 -3.31 -9.64
N GLU A 142 -18.41 -3.20 -10.21
CA GLU A 142 -17.87 -4.21 -11.13
C GLU A 142 -17.66 -5.58 -10.47
N ARG A 143 -17.25 -5.58 -9.19
CA ARG A 143 -16.99 -6.81 -8.45
C ARG A 143 -18.17 -7.29 -7.63
N VAL A 144 -18.99 -6.38 -7.10
CA VAL A 144 -20.13 -6.69 -6.22
C VAL A 144 -21.44 -6.39 -6.93
N ILE A 145 -22.04 -7.43 -7.47
CA ILE A 145 -23.27 -7.34 -8.27
C ILE A 145 -24.48 -7.34 -7.34
N GLY A 146 -25.46 -6.46 -7.60
CA GLY A 146 -26.76 -6.46 -6.96
C GLY A 146 -26.84 -5.79 -5.58
N GLN A 147 -25.75 -5.11 -5.12
CA GLN A 147 -25.69 -4.41 -3.82
C GLN A 147 -25.47 -2.90 -4.00
N VAL A 148 -26.25 -2.28 -4.90
CA VAL A 148 -26.03 -0.90 -5.33
C VAL A 148 -26.06 0.10 -4.16
N GLU A 149 -27.03 -0.03 -3.27
CA GLU A 149 -27.19 0.88 -2.12
C GLU A 149 -26.01 0.73 -1.11
N ALA A 150 -25.62 -0.50 -0.82
CA ALA A 150 -24.50 -0.77 0.08
C ALA A 150 -23.18 -0.23 -0.49
N VAL A 151 -22.94 -0.45 -1.80
CA VAL A 151 -21.77 0.06 -2.51
C VAL A 151 -21.74 1.58 -2.50
N ALA A 152 -22.86 2.23 -2.81
CA ALA A 152 -22.98 3.69 -2.80
C ALA A 152 -22.74 4.28 -1.40
N ALA A 153 -23.34 3.68 -0.35
CA ALA A 153 -23.19 4.10 1.03
C ALA A 153 -21.73 4.00 1.51
N VAL A 154 -21.06 2.88 1.21
CA VAL A 154 -19.65 2.66 1.55
C VAL A 154 -18.76 3.65 0.80
N ALA A 155 -18.92 3.80 -0.51
CA ALA A 155 -18.14 4.73 -1.31
C ALA A 155 -18.32 6.19 -0.84
N ALA A 156 -19.55 6.60 -0.51
CA ALA A 156 -19.83 7.93 0.03
C ALA A 156 -19.17 8.15 1.40
N ALA A 157 -19.18 7.16 2.29
CA ALA A 157 -18.55 7.26 3.61
C ALA A 157 -17.02 7.38 3.49
N ILE A 158 -16.38 6.60 2.63
CA ILE A 158 -14.95 6.67 2.36
C ILE A 158 -14.58 8.03 1.75
N ARG A 159 -15.35 8.53 0.77
CA ARG A 159 -15.14 9.87 0.18
C ARG A 159 -15.19 10.98 1.24
N ARG A 160 -16.20 10.96 2.14
CA ARG A 160 -16.29 11.92 3.25
C ARG A 160 -15.09 11.85 4.18
N ALA A 161 -14.68 10.64 4.56
CA ALA A 161 -13.54 10.45 5.45
C ALA A 161 -12.24 11.00 4.85
N ARG A 162 -11.99 10.74 3.55
CA ARG A 162 -10.81 11.24 2.83
C ARG A 162 -10.86 12.74 2.54
N ALA A 163 -12.04 13.33 2.50
CA ALA A 163 -12.22 14.79 2.45
C ALA A 163 -11.99 15.50 3.79
N GLY A 164 -11.57 14.78 4.84
CA GLY A 164 -11.34 15.35 6.17
C GLY A 164 -12.60 15.61 7.00
N MET A 165 -13.76 15.10 6.58
CA MET A 165 -15.06 15.31 7.24
C MET A 165 -15.37 14.24 8.30
N LYS A 166 -14.34 13.56 8.82
CA LYS A 166 -14.44 12.55 9.89
C LYS A 166 -13.74 13.01 11.16
N ASP A 167 -14.06 12.38 12.30
CA ASP A 167 -13.24 12.53 13.53
C ASP A 167 -11.83 11.95 13.25
N PRO A 168 -10.77 12.74 13.40
CA PRO A 168 -9.40 12.31 13.11
C PRO A 168 -8.91 11.18 14.03
N ARG A 169 -9.58 10.91 15.14
CA ARG A 169 -9.24 9.83 16.07
C ARG A 169 -9.76 8.48 15.64
N ARG A 170 -10.82 8.40 14.82
CA ARG A 170 -11.49 7.15 14.43
C ARG A 170 -10.89 6.54 13.16
N PRO A 171 -11.11 5.25 12.87
CA PRO A 171 -10.78 4.62 11.60
C PRO A 171 -11.33 5.38 10.38
N VAL A 172 -10.77 5.16 9.18
CA VAL A 172 -11.24 5.80 7.93
C VAL A 172 -12.73 5.56 7.71
N GLY A 173 -13.19 4.35 8.01
CA GLY A 173 -14.60 3.98 7.98
C GLY A 173 -14.82 2.74 8.82
N SER A 174 -16.01 2.65 9.42
CA SER A 174 -16.45 1.47 10.17
C SER A 174 -17.81 1.06 9.65
N PHE A 175 -17.92 -0.16 9.17
CA PHE A 175 -19.11 -0.69 8.50
C PHE A 175 -19.56 -1.98 9.17
N LEU A 176 -20.86 -2.15 9.33
CA LEU A 176 -21.48 -3.39 9.74
C LEU A 176 -22.34 -3.91 8.59
N PHE A 177 -21.94 -5.03 7.99
CA PHE A 177 -22.67 -5.69 6.91
C PHE A 177 -23.56 -6.78 7.46
N LEU A 178 -24.87 -6.57 7.35
CA LEU A 178 -25.89 -7.51 7.81
C LEU A 178 -26.49 -8.26 6.64
N GLY A 179 -26.80 -9.52 6.84
CA GLY A 179 -27.52 -10.31 5.82
C GLY A 179 -27.04 -11.76 5.73
N PRO A 180 -27.76 -12.58 4.96
CA PRO A 180 -27.46 -14.00 4.80
C PRO A 180 -26.10 -14.24 4.14
N THR A 181 -25.60 -15.47 4.27
CA THR A 181 -24.37 -15.91 3.63
C THR A 181 -24.51 -15.87 2.10
N GLY A 182 -23.43 -15.50 1.40
CA GLY A 182 -23.37 -15.52 -0.06
C GLY A 182 -23.86 -14.24 -0.76
N VAL A 183 -24.26 -13.19 -0.03
CA VAL A 183 -24.73 -11.93 -0.63
C VAL A 183 -23.61 -10.95 -1.02
N GLY A 184 -22.35 -11.32 -0.84
CA GLY A 184 -21.20 -10.51 -1.25
C GLY A 184 -20.53 -9.69 -0.14
N LYS A 185 -20.84 -9.89 1.15
CA LYS A 185 -20.23 -9.13 2.27
C LYS A 185 -18.70 -9.18 2.27
N THR A 186 -18.14 -10.38 2.19
CA THR A 186 -16.68 -10.59 2.15
C THR A 186 -16.07 -10.09 0.83
N GLU A 187 -16.78 -10.23 -0.30
CA GLU A 187 -16.30 -9.74 -1.59
C GLU A 187 -16.22 -8.22 -1.64
N LEU A 188 -17.18 -7.52 -1.00
CA LEU A 188 -17.14 -6.07 -0.88
C LEU A 188 -15.91 -5.61 -0.07
N ALA A 189 -15.54 -6.33 1.00
CA ALA A 189 -14.33 -6.03 1.77
C ALA A 189 -13.04 -6.23 0.96
N LYS A 190 -12.98 -7.29 0.13
CA LYS A 190 -11.86 -7.52 -0.80
C LYS A 190 -11.78 -6.45 -1.87
N ALA A 191 -12.92 -6.10 -2.48
CA ALA A 191 -13.00 -5.05 -3.48
C ALA A 191 -12.54 -3.69 -2.89
N LEU A 192 -12.88 -3.40 -1.64
CA LEU A 192 -12.40 -2.21 -0.93
C LEU A 192 -10.88 -2.22 -0.74
N ALA A 193 -10.29 -3.35 -0.32
CA ALA A 193 -8.85 -3.47 -0.13
C ALA A 193 -8.12 -3.19 -1.45
N THR A 194 -8.54 -3.84 -2.53
CA THR A 194 -7.96 -3.62 -3.87
C THR A 194 -8.15 -2.18 -4.35
N SER A 195 -9.34 -1.59 -4.17
CA SER A 195 -9.63 -0.24 -4.68
C SER A 195 -8.92 0.87 -3.89
N LEU A 196 -8.75 0.69 -2.56
CA LEU A 196 -8.15 1.71 -1.70
C LEU A 196 -6.63 1.58 -1.60
N PHE A 197 -6.11 0.34 -1.65
CA PHE A 197 -4.70 0.06 -1.38
C PHE A 197 -4.00 -0.64 -2.56
N ASP A 198 -4.70 -0.93 -3.68
CA ASP A 198 -4.24 -1.61 -4.91
C ASP A 198 -3.64 -3.02 -4.66
N GLU A 199 -3.86 -3.57 -3.49
CA GLU A 199 -3.36 -4.89 -3.07
C GLU A 199 -4.49 -5.67 -2.40
N GLU A 200 -4.73 -6.91 -2.81
CA GLU A 200 -5.71 -7.77 -2.15
C GLU A 200 -5.22 -8.21 -0.77
N GLU A 201 -3.90 -8.29 -0.59
CA GLU A 201 -3.22 -8.59 0.68
C GLU A 201 -3.35 -7.48 1.72
N ALA A 202 -3.83 -6.29 1.35
CA ALA A 202 -4.22 -5.25 2.30
C ALA A 202 -5.50 -5.60 3.08
N LEU A 203 -6.10 -6.77 2.81
CA LEU A 203 -7.20 -7.32 3.61
C LEU A 203 -6.64 -8.16 4.76
N VAL A 204 -6.86 -7.69 5.99
CA VAL A 204 -6.64 -8.46 7.22
C VAL A 204 -7.97 -9.08 7.62
N ARG A 205 -8.10 -10.39 7.48
CA ARG A 205 -9.33 -11.13 7.84
C ARG A 205 -9.15 -11.87 9.16
N LEU A 206 -10.09 -11.67 10.06
CA LEU A 206 -10.23 -12.41 11.32
C LEU A 206 -11.63 -13.00 11.40
N ASP A 207 -11.73 -14.31 11.55
CA ASP A 207 -12.97 -15.01 11.78
C ASP A 207 -13.29 -15.00 13.28
N MET A 208 -14.35 -14.32 13.65
CA MET A 208 -14.73 -14.15 15.06
C MET A 208 -15.24 -15.44 15.69
N SER A 209 -15.57 -16.47 14.92
CA SER A 209 -15.87 -17.80 15.45
C SER A 209 -14.67 -18.46 16.14
N GLU A 210 -13.45 -18.07 15.81
CA GLU A 210 -12.25 -18.52 16.50
C GLU A 210 -12.05 -17.85 17.87
N PHE A 211 -12.81 -16.80 18.17
CA PHE A 211 -12.67 -15.94 19.34
C PHE A 211 -13.89 -16.01 20.29
N MET A 212 -14.50 -17.20 20.40
CA MET A 212 -15.68 -17.46 21.25
C MET A 212 -15.33 -17.62 22.73
N GLU A 213 -14.09 -17.99 23.04
CA GLU A 213 -13.66 -18.28 24.41
C GLU A 213 -13.23 -17.02 25.16
N ARG A 214 -13.32 -17.05 26.51
CA ARG A 214 -12.95 -15.92 27.37
C ARG A 214 -11.51 -15.44 27.19
N ASN A 215 -10.58 -16.32 26.86
CA ASN A 215 -9.17 -15.99 26.65
C ASN A 215 -8.88 -15.49 25.22
N ALA A 216 -9.89 -15.36 24.38
CA ALA A 216 -9.74 -14.96 22.99
C ALA A 216 -9.21 -13.53 22.84
N SER A 217 -9.51 -12.64 23.78
CA SER A 217 -8.95 -11.28 23.80
C SER A 217 -7.41 -11.28 23.82
N ALA A 218 -6.78 -12.19 24.56
CA ALA A 218 -5.32 -12.33 24.62
C ALA A 218 -4.72 -12.75 23.27
N ARG A 219 -5.45 -13.51 22.45
CA ARG A 219 -4.98 -13.85 21.10
C ARG A 219 -4.99 -12.65 20.15
N LEU A 220 -5.91 -11.70 20.35
CA LEU A 220 -6.01 -10.49 19.53
C LEU A 220 -4.94 -9.45 19.87
N ILE A 221 -4.65 -9.23 21.16
CA ILE A 221 -3.73 -8.18 21.64
C ILE A 221 -2.39 -8.74 22.13
N GLY A 222 -2.24 -10.05 22.24
CA GLY A 222 -1.06 -10.73 22.76
C GLY A 222 -1.26 -11.27 24.18
N ALA A 223 -0.54 -12.33 24.52
CA ALA A 223 -0.56 -12.92 25.85
C ALA A 223 0.15 -12.01 26.87
N PRO A 224 -0.30 -11.96 28.14
CA PRO A 224 0.40 -11.22 29.20
C PRO A 224 1.81 -11.77 29.45
N PRO A 225 2.73 -10.98 30.04
CA PRO A 225 4.06 -11.43 30.41
C PRO A 225 4.04 -12.70 31.25
N GLY A 226 4.86 -13.68 30.88
CA GLY A 226 4.95 -14.96 31.55
C GLY A 226 4.03 -16.07 31.05
N TYR A 227 3.16 -15.78 30.07
CA TYR A 227 2.34 -16.79 29.41
C TYR A 227 2.93 -17.22 28.06
N VAL A 228 2.58 -18.45 27.64
CA VAL A 228 2.98 -18.99 26.33
C VAL A 228 2.38 -18.11 25.22
N GLY A 229 3.20 -17.73 24.22
CA GLY A 229 2.78 -16.86 23.12
C GLY A 229 3.00 -15.36 23.35
N TYR A 230 3.63 -14.95 24.47
CA TYR A 230 3.94 -13.53 24.73
C TYR A 230 4.84 -12.89 23.65
N GLU A 231 5.82 -13.63 23.12
CA GLU A 231 6.75 -13.14 22.11
C GLU A 231 6.10 -13.04 20.71
N GLU A 232 5.06 -13.81 20.43
CA GLU A 232 4.40 -13.83 19.13
C GLU A 232 3.54 -12.58 18.88
N GLY A 233 3.15 -11.86 19.95
CA GLY A 233 2.27 -10.70 19.86
C GLY A 233 0.81 -11.08 19.57
N GLY A 234 -0.07 -10.09 19.46
CA GLY A 234 -1.49 -10.31 19.15
C GLY A 234 -1.77 -10.37 17.65
N GLN A 235 -2.63 -11.26 17.23
CA GLN A 235 -2.98 -11.43 15.81
C GLN A 235 -3.49 -10.14 15.17
N LEU A 236 -4.38 -9.41 15.86
CA LEU A 236 -4.93 -8.14 15.38
C LEU A 236 -3.88 -7.03 15.42
N THR A 237 -3.21 -6.88 16.55
CA THR A 237 -2.25 -5.78 16.78
C THR A 237 -1.02 -5.91 15.89
N GLU A 238 -0.48 -7.12 15.71
CA GLU A 238 0.67 -7.36 14.83
C GLU A 238 0.31 -7.19 13.34
N ALA A 239 -0.88 -7.64 12.92
CA ALA A 239 -1.32 -7.48 11.54
C ALA A 239 -1.43 -6.01 11.15
N VAL A 240 -2.08 -5.18 11.99
CA VAL A 240 -2.23 -3.74 11.73
C VAL A 240 -0.92 -2.98 11.92
N ARG A 241 -0.06 -3.38 12.86
CA ARG A 241 1.27 -2.78 13.03
C ARG A 241 2.14 -2.98 11.79
N ARG A 242 2.06 -4.15 11.16
CA ARG A 242 2.80 -4.45 9.92
C ARG A 242 2.21 -3.74 8.70
N ARG A 243 0.88 -3.59 8.66
CA ARG A 243 0.12 -2.94 7.58
C ARG A 243 -0.88 -1.94 8.14
N PRO A 244 -0.46 -0.71 8.46
CA PRO A 244 -1.35 0.33 9.02
C PRO A 244 -2.45 0.75 8.05
N TYR A 245 -2.23 0.61 6.76
CA TYR A 245 -3.17 0.90 5.68
C TYR A 245 -3.78 -0.41 5.20
N ALA A 246 -4.87 -0.83 5.83
CA ALA A 246 -5.53 -2.09 5.55
C ALA A 246 -7.05 -1.99 5.71
N VAL A 247 -7.74 -2.94 5.08
CA VAL A 247 -9.13 -3.25 5.39
C VAL A 247 -9.14 -4.38 6.42
N LEU A 248 -9.64 -4.11 7.60
CA LEU A 248 -9.82 -5.09 8.65
C LEU A 248 -11.22 -5.70 8.52
N LEU A 249 -11.29 -6.96 8.14
CA LEU A 249 -12.54 -7.72 8.06
C LEU A 249 -12.68 -8.62 9.29
N LEU A 250 -13.70 -8.32 10.12
CA LEU A 250 -14.11 -9.10 11.27
C LEU A 250 -15.36 -9.90 10.86
N ASP A 251 -15.17 -11.17 10.54
CA ASP A 251 -16.24 -12.02 10.00
C ASP A 251 -17.02 -12.66 11.14
N GLU A 252 -18.37 -12.68 11.05
CA GLU A 252 -19.30 -13.27 12.01
C GLU A 252 -19.13 -12.71 13.45
N VAL A 253 -19.16 -11.37 13.58
CA VAL A 253 -18.87 -10.69 14.87
C VAL A 253 -19.79 -11.13 16.01
N GLU A 254 -21.02 -11.59 15.73
CA GLU A 254 -21.95 -12.10 16.73
C GLU A 254 -21.45 -13.33 17.49
N LYS A 255 -20.47 -14.04 16.96
CA LYS A 255 -19.89 -15.23 17.59
C LYS A 255 -18.79 -14.93 18.60
N ALA A 256 -18.25 -13.71 18.58
CA ALA A 256 -17.15 -13.33 19.44
C ALA A 256 -17.57 -13.27 20.93
N HIS A 257 -16.61 -13.59 21.81
CA HIS A 257 -16.82 -13.39 23.25
C HIS A 257 -17.04 -11.89 23.58
N PRO A 258 -17.88 -11.53 24.59
CA PRO A 258 -18.13 -10.14 24.98
C PRO A 258 -16.86 -9.31 25.25
N ASP A 259 -15.81 -9.90 25.81
CA ASP A 259 -14.54 -9.21 26.05
C ASP A 259 -13.85 -8.72 24.75
N VAL A 260 -14.08 -9.41 23.66
CA VAL A 260 -13.59 -9.02 22.31
C VAL A 260 -14.30 -7.75 21.84
N PHE A 261 -15.60 -7.61 22.10
CA PHE A 261 -16.34 -6.39 21.77
C PHE A 261 -15.78 -5.14 22.46
N ASN A 262 -15.35 -5.27 23.72
CA ASN A 262 -14.73 -4.17 24.45
C ASN A 262 -13.43 -3.68 23.77
N LEU A 263 -12.64 -4.60 23.21
CA LEU A 263 -11.44 -4.24 22.43
C LEU A 263 -11.82 -3.55 21.12
N LEU A 264 -12.83 -4.08 20.43
CA LEU A 264 -13.31 -3.50 19.18
C LEU A 264 -13.89 -2.10 19.39
N LEU A 265 -14.59 -1.83 20.49
CA LEU A 265 -15.06 -0.49 20.83
C LEU A 265 -13.91 0.51 20.97
N GLN A 266 -12.78 0.13 21.59
CA GLN A 266 -11.60 1.00 21.64
C GLN A 266 -11.06 1.31 20.24
N VAL A 267 -11.01 0.30 19.36
CA VAL A 267 -10.60 0.49 17.96
C VAL A 267 -11.53 1.46 17.23
N LEU A 268 -12.85 1.30 17.41
CA LEU A 268 -13.86 2.09 16.70
C LEU A 268 -13.95 3.54 17.20
N ASP A 269 -13.78 3.77 18.50
CA ASP A 269 -13.93 5.09 19.11
C ASP A 269 -12.62 5.86 19.23
N ASP A 270 -11.54 5.19 19.70
CA ASP A 270 -10.24 5.83 19.93
C ASP A 270 -9.27 5.65 18.76
N GLY A 271 -9.56 4.75 17.81
CA GLY A 271 -8.70 4.42 16.66
C GLY A 271 -7.34 3.89 17.06
N ARG A 272 -7.20 3.34 18.25
CA ARG A 272 -5.95 2.80 18.79
C ARG A 272 -6.20 1.65 19.75
N LEU A 273 -5.23 0.76 19.84
CA LEU A 273 -5.29 -0.36 20.77
C LEU A 273 -3.89 -0.61 21.33
N THR A 274 -3.78 -0.80 22.64
CA THR A 274 -2.50 -1.13 23.28
C THR A 274 -2.35 -2.65 23.37
N ASP A 275 -1.25 -3.18 22.89
CA ASP A 275 -0.94 -4.60 22.97
C ASP A 275 -0.44 -5.00 24.37
N SER A 276 -0.28 -6.30 24.59
CA SER A 276 0.22 -6.87 25.86
C SER A 276 1.66 -6.48 26.20
N GLN A 277 2.41 -5.94 25.24
CA GLN A 277 3.77 -5.44 25.42
C GLN A 277 3.83 -3.94 25.72
N GLY A 278 2.67 -3.28 25.87
CA GLY A 278 2.55 -1.85 26.12
C GLY A 278 2.71 -0.97 24.89
N ARG A 279 2.76 -1.54 23.68
CA ARG A 279 2.87 -0.78 22.44
C ARG A 279 1.49 -0.39 21.96
N THR A 280 1.31 0.89 21.60
CA THR A 280 0.05 1.38 21.04
C THR A 280 0.07 1.21 19.51
N VAL A 281 -0.94 0.52 18.99
CA VAL A 281 -1.16 0.30 17.56
C VAL A 281 -2.23 1.27 17.06
N ASP A 282 -1.96 1.91 15.91
CA ASP A 282 -2.79 2.94 15.30
C ASP A 282 -3.71 2.35 14.23
N PHE A 283 -5.03 2.47 14.44
CA PHE A 283 -6.08 2.00 13.52
C PHE A 283 -6.73 3.14 12.72
N ARG A 284 -6.30 4.39 12.88
CA ARG A 284 -6.92 5.57 12.23
C ARG A 284 -6.83 5.53 10.71
N HIS A 285 -5.92 4.74 10.17
CA HIS A 285 -5.71 4.57 8.73
C HIS A 285 -6.36 3.30 8.17
N THR A 286 -6.99 2.49 9.02
CA THR A 286 -7.71 1.29 8.59
C THR A 286 -9.16 1.58 8.22
N VAL A 287 -9.73 0.70 7.40
CA VAL A 287 -11.18 0.59 7.20
C VAL A 287 -11.64 -0.66 7.93
N VAL A 288 -12.54 -0.54 8.87
CA VAL A 288 -13.07 -1.67 9.64
C VAL A 288 -14.39 -2.12 9.03
N VAL A 289 -14.45 -3.38 8.63
CA VAL A 289 -15.64 -4.04 8.11
C VAL A 289 -15.99 -5.20 9.04
N MET A 290 -17.17 -5.16 9.58
CA MET A 290 -17.74 -6.23 10.41
C MET A 290 -18.86 -6.93 9.63
N THR A 291 -18.93 -8.24 9.65
CA THR A 291 -20.05 -8.96 9.07
C THR A 291 -20.86 -9.66 10.16
N SER A 292 -22.17 -9.76 9.95
CA SER A 292 -23.04 -10.52 10.84
C SER A 292 -24.19 -11.16 10.08
N ASN A 293 -24.62 -12.33 10.55
CA ASN A 293 -25.76 -13.06 10.06
C ASN A 293 -27.00 -12.92 10.97
N LEU A 294 -26.93 -12.13 12.03
CA LEU A 294 -27.99 -12.00 13.05
C LEU A 294 -29.35 -11.62 12.47
N ALA A 295 -29.41 -10.66 11.56
CA ALA A 295 -30.68 -10.21 10.96
C ALA A 295 -31.10 -11.06 9.75
N SER A 296 -30.37 -12.12 9.38
CA SER A 296 -30.64 -12.92 8.18
C SER A 296 -32.04 -13.51 8.14
N PRO A 297 -32.63 -14.07 9.21
CA PRO A 297 -33.99 -14.59 9.17
C PRO A 297 -35.01 -13.51 8.84
N VAL A 298 -34.89 -12.34 9.45
CA VAL A 298 -35.81 -11.19 9.25
C VAL A 298 -35.71 -10.67 7.81
N ILE A 299 -34.48 -10.50 7.31
CA ILE A 299 -34.23 -10.03 5.93
C ILE A 299 -34.78 -11.03 4.90
N LEU A 300 -34.59 -12.34 5.11
CA LEU A 300 -35.11 -13.37 4.20
C LEU A 300 -36.63 -13.46 4.19
N GLU A 301 -37.26 -13.28 5.36
CA GLU A 301 -38.71 -13.28 5.49
C GLU A 301 -39.31 -12.05 4.79
N HIS A 302 -38.73 -10.88 5.00
CA HIS A 302 -39.13 -9.66 4.30
C HIS A 302 -39.00 -9.80 2.77
N ALA A 303 -37.89 -10.34 2.29
CA ALA A 303 -37.67 -10.59 0.85
C ALA A 303 -38.69 -11.60 0.27
N ARG A 304 -39.11 -12.58 1.04
CA ARG A 304 -40.12 -13.58 0.62
C ARG A 304 -41.55 -13.02 0.64
N SER A 305 -41.87 -12.16 1.59
CA SER A 305 -43.19 -11.56 1.71
C SER A 305 -43.50 -10.54 0.60
N GLY A 306 -42.46 -10.06 -0.11
CA GLY A 306 -42.59 -8.99 -1.09
C GLY A 306 -43.11 -7.67 -0.51
N SER A 307 -42.99 -7.52 0.80
CA SER A 307 -43.35 -6.29 1.51
C SER A 307 -42.41 -5.15 1.11
N SER A 308 -42.97 -3.99 0.83
CA SER A 308 -42.21 -2.76 0.55
C SER A 308 -42.08 -1.87 1.80
N ASP A 309 -42.34 -2.43 2.98
CA ASP A 309 -42.25 -1.67 4.24
C ASP A 309 -40.81 -1.76 4.82
N ASP A 310 -39.93 -0.95 4.26
CA ASP A 310 -38.55 -0.85 4.68
C ASP A 310 -38.40 -0.32 6.13
N ALA A 311 -39.38 0.48 6.62
CA ALA A 311 -39.35 1.00 7.98
C ALA A 311 -39.58 -0.13 9.00
N GLN A 312 -40.49 -1.06 8.72
CA GLN A 312 -40.72 -2.21 9.58
C GLN A 312 -39.50 -3.16 9.59
N LEU A 313 -38.88 -3.38 8.42
CA LEU A 313 -37.64 -4.15 8.31
C LEU A 313 -36.53 -3.54 9.17
N GLN A 314 -36.31 -2.23 9.04
CA GLN A 314 -35.29 -1.50 9.82
C GLN A 314 -35.51 -1.66 11.32
N GLN A 315 -36.77 -1.48 11.79
CA GLN A 315 -37.11 -1.64 13.20
C GLN A 315 -36.82 -3.06 13.73
N GLN A 316 -37.12 -4.09 12.94
CA GLN A 316 -36.85 -5.48 13.31
C GLN A 316 -35.36 -5.78 13.31
N VAL A 317 -34.58 -5.23 12.36
CA VAL A 317 -33.13 -5.35 12.31
C VAL A 317 -32.51 -4.67 13.52
N ASP A 318 -32.94 -3.45 13.88
CA ASP A 318 -32.46 -2.71 15.04
C ASP A 318 -32.77 -3.44 16.34
N ALA A 319 -33.94 -4.06 16.46
CA ALA A 319 -34.29 -4.89 17.61
C ALA A 319 -33.38 -6.14 17.72
N ALA A 320 -33.08 -6.81 16.59
CA ALA A 320 -32.17 -7.95 16.57
C ALA A 320 -30.75 -7.55 17.00
N LEU A 321 -30.25 -6.42 16.50
CA LEU A 321 -28.93 -5.86 16.87
C LEU A 321 -28.88 -5.50 18.35
N SER A 322 -29.90 -4.79 18.87
CA SER A 322 -29.96 -4.34 20.26
C SER A 322 -30.04 -5.50 21.25
N SER A 323 -30.51 -6.68 20.83
CA SER A 323 -30.56 -7.87 21.67
C SER A 323 -29.17 -8.49 21.90
N GLN A 324 -28.26 -8.33 20.95
CA GLN A 324 -26.93 -8.94 20.96
C GLN A 324 -25.82 -7.93 21.32
N PHE A 325 -25.90 -6.74 20.77
CA PHE A 325 -24.95 -5.66 20.99
C PHE A 325 -25.56 -4.63 21.96
N ARG A 326 -25.27 -4.79 23.24
CA ARG A 326 -25.72 -3.88 24.32
C ARG A 326 -24.65 -2.87 24.65
#